data_9867e54cd5066cb47bee93d324735338
#
_entry.id   9867e54cd5066cb47bee93d324735338
#
_cell.length_a   1.000
_cell.length_b   1.000
_cell.length_c   1.000
_cell.angle_alpha   90.00
_cell.angle_beta   90.00
_cell.angle_gamma   90.00
#
_symmetry.space_group_name_H-M   'P 1'
#
loop_
_entity.id
_entity.type
_entity.pdbx_description
1 polymer ?
#
loop_
_entity_poly.entity_id
_entity_poly.type
_entity_poly.pdbx_seq_one_letter_code
_entity_poly.pdbx_strand_id
1 'polypeptide(L)'
;MPATEPYQIDIAAVLRSKLGDKAPKWLIYIAKKLLHEDFLNVYFREGYSGVEFAEKALDYMGVTLKVEGIENIPTDRLVTVASNHPLGGHDALALVSIFGRVYDGKIRILVNDFLMALKPLNGIFVPVNKVGGQSRGLSAQTEGIFDSDNQVLFFPAGKCARRIDGKIQDPAWKKTFITKSVEHRRDIVPMHFYGRNSWRFYFWDWVGDVTGVNKKFPLAMAFLVDEMYRAKGKTYRVVIGKPIPWQTFDDSKKPIEWAAWMKDYVEKL
;
A
#
# COMPACT_ATOMS: atom_id res chain seq x y z
N MET A 1 -23.42 -4.33 1.25
CA MET A 1 -23.18 -4.13 2.70
C MET A 1 -23.89 -2.84 3.10
N PRO A 2 -24.44 -2.70 4.33
CA PRO A 2 -25.04 -1.45 4.73
C PRO A 2 -23.99 -0.35 4.67
N ALA A 3 -24.37 0.83 4.16
CA ALA A 3 -23.53 2.01 4.14
C ALA A 3 -22.98 2.24 5.56
N THR A 4 -21.67 2.27 5.70
CA THR A 4 -21.04 2.64 6.97
C THR A 4 -21.42 4.10 7.26
N GLU A 5 -21.57 4.45 8.54
CA GLU A 5 -21.79 5.86 8.93
C GLU A 5 -20.76 6.76 8.25
N PRO A 6 -21.17 7.97 7.79
CA PRO A 6 -20.28 8.89 7.10
C PRO A 6 -19.03 9.12 7.93
N TYR A 7 -17.89 8.72 7.40
CA TYR A 7 -16.59 8.89 8.05
C TYR A 7 -16.04 10.28 7.74
N GLN A 8 -15.47 10.92 8.74
CA GLN A 8 -14.72 12.16 8.57
C GLN A 8 -13.37 12.05 9.27
N ILE A 9 -12.34 12.59 8.65
CA ILE A 9 -11.04 12.73 9.27
C ILE A 9 -10.92 14.14 9.87
N ASP A 10 -10.54 14.22 11.14
CA ASP A 10 -10.16 15.46 11.80
C ASP A 10 -8.65 15.46 12.04
N ILE A 11 -7.93 16.14 11.15
CA ILE A 11 -6.46 16.24 11.22
C ILE A 11 -6.02 16.97 12.50
N ALA A 12 -6.82 17.93 13.00
CA ALA A 12 -6.50 18.60 14.24
C ALA A 12 -6.59 17.65 15.44
N ALA A 13 -7.62 16.81 15.51
CA ALA A 13 -7.74 15.79 16.54
C ALA A 13 -6.61 14.77 16.46
N VAL A 14 -6.26 14.30 15.27
CA VAL A 14 -5.12 13.38 15.05
C VAL A 14 -3.80 14.00 15.52
N LEU A 15 -3.53 15.27 15.20
CA LEU A 15 -2.30 15.93 15.63
C LEU A 15 -2.28 16.15 17.15
N ARG A 16 -3.40 16.56 17.76
CA ARG A 16 -3.48 16.73 19.20
C ARG A 16 -3.30 15.42 19.96
N SER A 17 -3.83 14.32 19.47
CA SER A 17 -3.62 13.00 20.08
C SER A 17 -2.15 12.55 20.08
N LYS A 18 -1.36 13.04 19.10
CA LYS A 18 0.08 12.69 18.94
C LYS A 18 1.03 13.68 19.63
N LEU A 19 0.72 14.96 19.59
CA LEU A 19 1.57 16.06 20.06
C LEU A 19 1.08 16.71 21.36
N GLY A 20 -0.08 16.27 21.87
CA GLY A 20 -0.77 16.86 23.01
C GLY A 20 -1.62 18.07 22.62
N ASP A 21 -2.45 18.55 23.57
CA ASP A 21 -3.41 19.65 23.35
C ASP A 21 -2.75 20.98 22.97
N LYS A 22 -1.44 21.12 23.22
CA LYS A 22 -0.64 22.31 22.89
C LYS A 22 -0.12 22.32 21.45
N ALA A 23 -0.60 21.42 20.57
CA ALA A 23 -0.18 21.43 19.17
C ALA A 23 -0.39 22.83 18.56
N PRO A 24 0.66 23.46 17.97
CA PRO A 24 0.59 24.83 17.47
C PRO A 24 -0.48 24.98 16.37
N LYS A 25 -1.30 26.03 16.45
CA LYS A 25 -2.36 26.30 15.45
C LYS A 25 -1.82 26.39 14.01
N TRP A 26 -0.64 26.98 13.82
CA TRP A 26 -0.02 27.07 12.51
C TRP A 26 0.35 25.70 11.93
N LEU A 27 0.79 24.76 12.79
CA LEU A 27 1.11 23.39 12.36
C LEU A 27 -0.16 22.64 11.93
N ILE A 28 -1.24 22.79 12.69
CA ILE A 28 -2.56 22.22 12.33
C ILE A 28 -3.03 22.78 10.98
N TYR A 29 -2.90 24.10 10.78
CA TYR A 29 -3.29 24.75 9.53
C TYR A 29 -2.50 24.20 8.33
N ILE A 30 -1.17 24.10 8.47
CA ILE A 30 -0.30 23.55 7.41
C ILE A 30 -0.66 22.09 7.13
N ALA A 31 -0.86 21.27 8.17
CA ALA A 31 -1.20 19.87 8.01
C ALA A 31 -2.56 19.68 7.31
N LYS A 32 -3.59 20.45 7.67
CA LYS A 32 -4.89 20.43 6.98
C LYS A 32 -4.76 20.76 5.50
N LYS A 33 -3.94 21.77 5.16
CA LYS A 33 -3.67 22.14 3.75
C LYS A 33 -2.89 21.07 3.00
N LEU A 34 -1.83 20.52 3.62
CA LEU A 34 -0.99 19.49 3.00
C LEU A 34 -1.74 18.16 2.80
N LEU A 35 -2.59 17.80 3.76
CA LEU A 35 -3.38 16.58 3.72
C LEU A 35 -4.73 16.77 3.01
N HIS A 36 -5.00 17.98 2.49
CA HIS A 36 -6.23 18.28 1.76
C HIS A 36 -7.51 17.80 2.48
N GLU A 37 -7.63 18.13 3.79
CA GLU A 37 -8.71 17.64 4.67
C GLU A 37 -10.10 17.79 4.06
N ASP A 38 -10.40 18.95 3.47
CA ASP A 38 -11.71 19.21 2.86
C ASP A 38 -11.96 18.26 1.67
N PHE A 39 -10.95 18.05 0.83
CA PHE A 39 -11.04 17.13 -0.32
C PHE A 39 -11.27 15.69 0.13
N LEU A 40 -10.56 15.23 1.15
CA LEU A 40 -10.76 13.90 1.71
C LEU A 40 -12.14 13.76 2.34
N ASN A 41 -12.59 14.77 3.11
CA ASN A 41 -13.87 14.70 3.80
C ASN A 41 -15.07 14.78 2.85
N VAL A 42 -14.97 15.47 1.71
CA VAL A 42 -15.98 15.38 0.65
C VAL A 42 -16.13 13.95 0.19
N TYR A 43 -15.05 13.27 -0.09
CA TYR A 43 -15.07 11.87 -0.54
C TYR A 43 -15.55 10.91 0.55
N PHE A 44 -15.08 11.06 1.78
CA PHE A 44 -15.44 10.16 2.89
C PHE A 44 -16.93 10.21 3.28
N ARG A 45 -17.60 11.32 3.02
CA ARG A 45 -19.05 11.46 3.26
C ARG A 45 -19.91 10.57 2.37
N GLU A 46 -19.38 10.12 1.23
CA GLU A 46 -20.10 9.22 0.32
C GLU A 46 -20.33 7.83 0.93
N GLY A 47 -19.60 7.46 1.99
CA GLY A 47 -19.81 6.23 2.76
C GLY A 47 -19.38 4.94 2.08
N TYR A 48 -18.56 5.01 1.01
CA TYR A 48 -18.02 3.83 0.36
C TYR A 48 -17.09 3.03 1.28
N SER A 49 -17.03 1.72 1.08
CA SER A 49 -16.16 0.84 1.86
C SER A 49 -15.58 -0.30 1.01
N GLY A 50 -14.50 -0.92 1.49
CA GLY A 50 -13.90 -2.08 0.85
C GLY A 50 -13.39 -1.77 -0.55
N VAL A 51 -13.68 -2.66 -1.49
CA VAL A 51 -13.27 -2.52 -2.91
C VAL A 51 -13.91 -1.31 -3.55
N GLU A 52 -15.20 -1.07 -3.29
CA GLU A 52 -15.91 0.09 -3.83
C GLU A 52 -15.26 1.42 -3.40
N PHE A 53 -14.78 1.51 -2.15
CA PHE A 53 -14.01 2.67 -1.72
C PHE A 53 -12.78 2.90 -2.60
N ALA A 54 -12.02 1.88 -2.94
CA ALA A 54 -10.82 2.04 -3.76
C ALA A 54 -11.17 2.45 -5.21
N GLU A 55 -12.19 1.86 -5.80
CA GLU A 55 -12.66 2.17 -7.15
C GLU A 55 -13.16 3.62 -7.24
N LYS A 56 -14.08 3.98 -6.34
CA LYS A 56 -14.65 5.32 -6.30
C LYS A 56 -13.65 6.41 -5.94
N ALA A 57 -12.59 6.07 -5.16
CA ALA A 57 -11.49 7.01 -4.90
C ALA A 57 -10.70 7.30 -6.17
N LEU A 58 -10.41 6.29 -6.99
CA LEU A 58 -9.75 6.49 -8.28
C LEU A 58 -10.63 7.33 -9.22
N ASP A 59 -11.93 7.02 -9.31
CA ASP A 59 -12.90 7.80 -10.08
C ASP A 59 -12.97 9.26 -9.61
N TYR A 60 -13.07 9.49 -8.29
CA TYR A 60 -13.12 10.83 -7.69
C TYR A 60 -11.88 11.67 -7.99
N MET A 61 -10.75 11.02 -8.08
CA MET A 61 -9.50 11.67 -8.49
C MET A 61 -9.31 11.72 -10.02
N GLY A 62 -10.25 11.19 -10.81
CA GLY A 62 -10.14 11.11 -12.26
C GLY A 62 -8.97 10.26 -12.74
N VAL A 63 -8.53 9.30 -11.93
CA VAL A 63 -7.40 8.42 -12.26
C VAL A 63 -7.87 7.29 -13.16
N THR A 64 -7.19 7.11 -14.29
CA THR A 64 -7.43 6.01 -15.21
C THR A 64 -6.34 4.96 -15.10
N LEU A 65 -6.72 3.69 -15.03
CA LEU A 65 -5.79 2.56 -15.06
C LEU A 65 -5.83 1.88 -16.43
N LYS A 66 -4.68 1.77 -17.08
CA LYS A 66 -4.47 0.90 -18.25
C LYS A 66 -3.86 -0.40 -17.77
N VAL A 67 -4.69 -1.42 -17.62
CA VAL A 67 -4.29 -2.72 -17.08
C VAL A 67 -4.02 -3.69 -18.23
N GLU A 68 -2.86 -4.29 -18.23
CA GLU A 68 -2.41 -5.32 -19.17
C GLU A 68 -2.20 -6.64 -18.38
N GLY A 69 -2.57 -7.77 -18.96
CA GLY A 69 -2.38 -9.08 -18.35
C GLY A 69 -3.43 -9.43 -17.29
N ILE A 70 -4.62 -8.83 -17.32
CA ILE A 70 -5.72 -9.16 -16.40
C ILE A 70 -6.08 -10.64 -16.47
N GLU A 71 -5.95 -11.25 -17.65
CA GLU A 71 -6.17 -12.68 -17.92
C GLU A 71 -5.17 -13.59 -17.22
N ASN A 72 -4.07 -13.04 -16.72
CA ASN A 72 -3.07 -13.80 -15.95
C ASN A 72 -3.47 -14.03 -14.50
N ILE A 73 -4.57 -13.42 -14.03
CA ILE A 73 -5.03 -13.58 -12.64
C ILE A 73 -5.75 -14.92 -12.48
N PRO A 74 -5.22 -15.89 -11.71
CA PRO A 74 -5.91 -17.16 -11.47
C PRO A 74 -7.18 -16.93 -10.63
N THR A 75 -8.30 -17.56 -11.02
CA THR A 75 -9.56 -17.51 -10.27
C THR A 75 -9.91 -18.83 -9.59
N ASP A 76 -9.11 -19.86 -9.82
CA ASP A 76 -9.32 -21.25 -9.39
C ASP A 76 -8.53 -21.64 -8.14
N ARG A 77 -7.68 -20.76 -7.65
CA ARG A 77 -6.79 -21.04 -6.51
C ARG A 77 -6.40 -19.80 -5.73
N LEU A 78 -5.84 -20.02 -4.54
CA LEU A 78 -5.30 -18.96 -3.70
C LEU A 78 -3.91 -18.53 -4.20
N VAL A 79 -3.68 -17.21 -4.27
CA VAL A 79 -2.42 -16.62 -4.71
C VAL A 79 -1.92 -15.56 -3.72
N THR A 80 -0.65 -15.25 -3.85
CA THR A 80 -0.04 -14.04 -3.28
C THR A 80 0.27 -13.08 -4.41
N VAL A 81 -0.22 -11.85 -4.35
CA VAL A 81 0.12 -10.80 -5.32
C VAL A 81 1.31 -10.01 -4.79
N ALA A 82 2.37 -9.89 -5.57
CA ALA A 82 3.55 -9.10 -5.23
C ALA A 82 3.72 -7.94 -6.20
N SER A 83 3.59 -6.71 -5.71
CA SER A 83 3.70 -5.49 -6.51
C SER A 83 4.84 -4.59 -6.04
N ASN A 84 5.47 -3.88 -6.98
CA ASN A 84 6.24 -2.70 -6.65
C ASN A 84 5.33 -1.62 -6.04
N HIS A 85 5.92 -0.62 -5.38
CA HIS A 85 5.17 0.40 -4.62
C HIS A 85 5.66 1.82 -4.95
N PRO A 86 5.47 2.29 -6.21
CA PRO A 86 6.09 3.53 -6.65
C PRO A 86 5.48 4.79 -6.04
N LEU A 87 4.16 4.80 -5.75
CA LEU A 87 3.43 6.00 -5.37
C LEU A 87 3.02 6.03 -3.89
N GLY A 88 2.72 4.88 -3.29
CA GLY A 88 2.27 4.78 -1.90
C GLY A 88 0.78 5.04 -1.67
N GLY A 89 0.04 5.48 -2.66
CA GLY A 89 -1.39 5.77 -2.57
C GLY A 89 -2.19 5.21 -3.74
N HIS A 90 -2.06 5.77 -4.94
CA HIS A 90 -2.80 5.31 -6.13
C HIS A 90 -2.52 3.86 -6.49
N ASP A 91 -1.28 3.41 -6.34
CA ASP A 91 -0.89 2.02 -6.56
C ASP A 91 -1.55 1.07 -5.56
N ALA A 92 -1.71 1.49 -4.30
CA ALA A 92 -2.44 0.70 -3.31
C ALA A 92 -3.94 0.63 -3.63
N LEU A 93 -4.56 1.76 -4.02
CA LEU A 93 -5.96 1.76 -4.46
C LEU A 93 -6.16 0.93 -5.73
N ALA A 94 -5.23 1.02 -6.69
CA ALA A 94 -5.26 0.20 -7.91
C ALA A 94 -5.18 -1.29 -7.60
N LEU A 95 -4.28 -1.70 -6.70
CA LEU A 95 -4.13 -3.09 -6.26
C LEU A 95 -5.44 -3.60 -5.65
N VAL A 96 -6.06 -2.83 -4.74
CA VAL A 96 -7.34 -3.18 -4.11
C VAL A 96 -8.48 -3.22 -5.14
N SER A 97 -8.56 -2.24 -6.05
CA SER A 97 -9.60 -2.18 -7.09
C SER A 97 -9.51 -3.36 -8.05
N ILE A 98 -8.33 -3.62 -8.62
CA ILE A 98 -8.14 -4.67 -9.62
C ILE A 98 -8.42 -6.05 -9.03
N PHE A 99 -7.69 -6.42 -7.98
CA PHE A 99 -7.80 -7.76 -7.40
C PHE A 99 -9.07 -7.93 -6.56
N GLY A 100 -9.55 -6.85 -5.94
CA GLY A 100 -10.81 -6.89 -5.20
C GLY A 100 -12.01 -7.16 -6.08
N ARG A 101 -12.03 -6.62 -7.31
CA ARG A 101 -13.06 -6.91 -8.30
C ARG A 101 -13.01 -8.35 -8.78
N VAL A 102 -11.81 -8.87 -9.11
CA VAL A 102 -11.65 -10.25 -9.60
C VAL A 102 -12.04 -11.27 -8.54
N TYR A 103 -11.76 -10.99 -7.27
CA TYR A 103 -11.96 -11.93 -6.17
C TYR A 103 -13.16 -11.59 -5.27
N ASP A 104 -14.09 -10.77 -5.73
CA ASP A 104 -15.31 -10.38 -5.00
C ASP A 104 -15.02 -9.93 -3.55
N GLY A 105 -14.00 -9.09 -3.40
CA GLY A 105 -13.57 -8.54 -2.12
C GLY A 105 -12.82 -9.51 -1.19
N LYS A 106 -12.63 -10.77 -1.58
CA LYS A 106 -11.86 -11.77 -0.81
C LYS A 106 -10.36 -11.52 -0.92
N ILE A 107 -9.93 -10.36 -0.47
CA ILE A 107 -8.54 -9.92 -0.49
C ILE A 107 -8.12 -9.41 0.88
N ARG A 108 -6.84 -9.56 1.23
CA ARG A 108 -6.22 -8.96 2.41
C ARG A 108 -4.89 -8.34 2.01
N ILE A 109 -4.59 -7.18 2.56
CA ILE A 109 -3.33 -6.48 2.34
C ILE A 109 -2.68 -6.11 3.66
N LEU A 110 -1.41 -6.47 3.80
CA LEU A 110 -0.61 -6.12 4.98
C LEU A 110 -0.18 -4.65 4.89
N VAL A 111 -0.61 -3.85 5.87
CA VAL A 111 -0.39 -2.40 5.87
C VAL A 111 0.27 -1.92 7.17
N ASN A 112 0.84 -0.72 7.14
CA ASN A 112 1.30 -0.05 8.35
C ASN A 112 0.09 0.35 9.22
N ASP A 113 0.24 0.27 10.54
CA ASP A 113 -0.81 0.62 11.54
C ASP A 113 -1.43 2.01 11.32
N PHE A 114 -0.67 2.96 10.78
CA PHE A 114 -1.20 4.28 10.41
C PHE A 114 -2.38 4.20 9.44
N LEU A 115 -2.37 3.23 8.54
CA LEU A 115 -3.43 3.07 7.54
C LEU A 115 -4.72 2.50 8.12
N MET A 116 -4.69 1.96 9.34
CA MET A 116 -5.90 1.55 10.06
C MET A 116 -6.82 2.72 10.43
N ALA A 117 -6.31 3.96 10.35
CA ALA A 117 -7.14 5.16 10.44
C ALA A 117 -8.11 5.29 9.25
N LEU A 118 -7.84 4.64 8.11
CA LEU A 118 -8.74 4.58 6.97
C LEU A 118 -9.82 3.51 7.20
N LYS A 119 -10.74 3.79 8.11
CA LYS A 119 -11.81 2.88 8.52
C LYS A 119 -12.55 2.19 7.37
N PRO A 120 -12.85 2.86 6.23
CA PRO A 120 -13.52 2.23 5.10
C PRO A 120 -12.78 1.01 4.53
N LEU A 121 -11.48 0.88 4.76
CA LEU A 121 -10.65 -0.23 4.26
C LEU A 121 -10.31 -1.28 5.34
N ASN A 122 -10.81 -1.14 6.58
CA ASN A 122 -10.49 -2.07 7.67
C ASN A 122 -10.91 -3.52 7.40
N GLY A 123 -11.88 -3.76 6.51
CA GLY A 123 -12.23 -5.12 6.06
C GLY A 123 -11.19 -5.79 5.15
N ILE A 124 -10.27 -4.99 4.57
CA ILE A 124 -9.22 -5.45 3.64
C ILE A 124 -7.84 -5.29 4.27
N PHE A 125 -7.63 -4.22 5.03
CA PHE A 125 -6.35 -3.91 5.65
C PHE A 125 -6.10 -4.76 6.88
N VAL A 126 -4.87 -5.27 7.00
CA VAL A 126 -4.41 -5.98 8.18
C VAL A 126 -3.12 -5.31 8.66
N PRO A 127 -3.11 -4.81 9.92
CA PRO A 127 -2.00 -4.04 10.43
C PRO A 127 -0.76 -4.91 10.66
N VAL A 128 0.41 -4.36 10.29
CA VAL A 128 1.71 -4.94 10.60
C VAL A 128 2.37 -4.08 11.67
N ASN A 129 2.26 -4.47 12.93
CA ASN A 129 2.84 -3.73 14.05
C ASN A 129 4.36 -3.63 13.93
N LYS A 130 4.88 -2.40 13.83
CA LYS A 130 6.31 -2.10 13.86
C LYS A 130 6.81 -1.61 15.22
N VAL A 131 5.91 -1.35 16.17
CA VAL A 131 6.25 -0.71 17.45
C VAL A 131 6.15 -1.72 18.59
N GLY A 132 7.29 -2.02 19.18
CA GLY A 132 7.41 -2.75 20.43
C GLY A 132 7.42 -4.27 20.29
N GLY A 133 8.60 -4.87 20.37
CA GLY A 133 8.99 -6.19 20.95
C GLY A 133 8.12 -7.44 20.81
N GLN A 134 7.03 -7.43 20.06
CA GLN A 134 6.14 -8.58 19.91
C GLN A 134 6.22 -9.17 18.50
N SER A 135 7.37 -9.75 18.19
CA SER A 135 7.53 -10.55 16.95
C SER A 135 6.52 -11.70 16.82
N ARG A 136 6.01 -12.22 17.95
CA ARG A 136 5.03 -13.33 17.98
C ARG A 136 3.63 -12.93 17.50
N GLY A 137 3.12 -11.75 17.89
CA GLY A 137 1.79 -11.28 17.47
C GLY A 137 1.73 -10.96 15.97
N LEU A 138 2.81 -10.41 15.42
CA LEU A 138 2.95 -10.15 13.99
C LEU A 138 2.96 -11.43 13.16
N SER A 139 3.68 -12.44 13.65
CA SER A 139 3.72 -13.77 13.03
C SER A 139 2.32 -14.40 12.99
N ALA A 140 1.57 -14.36 14.10
CA ALA A 140 0.24 -14.95 14.19
C ALA A 140 -0.79 -14.26 13.27
N GLN A 141 -0.76 -12.92 13.16
CA GLN A 141 -1.65 -12.21 12.25
C GLN A 141 -1.32 -12.51 10.79
N THR A 142 -0.03 -12.55 10.45
CA THR A 142 0.41 -12.90 9.10
C THR A 142 0.02 -14.34 8.76
N GLU A 143 0.21 -15.29 9.68
CA GLU A 143 -0.25 -16.68 9.51
C GLU A 143 -1.75 -16.73 9.25
N GLY A 144 -2.57 -16.12 10.10
CA GLY A 144 -4.02 -16.15 9.96
C GLY A 144 -4.53 -15.62 8.62
N ILE A 145 -3.78 -14.70 7.97
CA ILE A 145 -4.14 -14.23 6.62
C ILE A 145 -3.84 -15.29 5.59
N PHE A 146 -2.67 -15.94 5.66
CA PHE A 146 -2.28 -16.97 4.70
C PHE A 146 -3.05 -18.25 4.88
N ASP A 147 -3.57 -18.54 6.08
CA ASP A 147 -4.49 -19.67 6.38
C ASP A 147 -5.92 -19.41 5.92
N SER A 148 -6.28 -18.17 5.61
CA SER A 148 -7.63 -17.81 5.20
C SER A 148 -7.90 -18.06 3.70
N ASP A 149 -9.19 -18.07 3.33
CA ASP A 149 -9.64 -18.17 1.94
C ASP A 149 -9.51 -16.84 1.16
N ASN A 150 -8.73 -15.89 1.69
CA ASN A 150 -8.51 -14.62 1.02
C ASN A 150 -7.23 -14.66 0.19
N GLN A 151 -7.22 -13.92 -0.90
CA GLN A 151 -6.00 -13.61 -1.64
C GLN A 151 -5.14 -12.62 -0.83
N VAL A 152 -3.83 -12.78 -0.87
CA VAL A 152 -2.92 -11.92 -0.11
C VAL A 152 -2.23 -10.94 -1.04
N LEU A 153 -2.45 -9.66 -0.81
CA LEU A 153 -1.81 -8.59 -1.57
C LEU A 153 -0.61 -8.04 -0.80
N PHE A 154 0.51 -7.92 -1.49
CA PHE A 154 1.79 -7.55 -0.87
C PHE A 154 2.50 -6.43 -1.59
N PHE A 155 3.04 -5.48 -0.83
CA PHE A 155 4.11 -4.59 -1.23
C PHE A 155 5.40 -5.02 -0.50
N PRO A 156 6.22 -5.89 -1.09
CA PRO A 156 7.34 -6.51 -0.36
C PRO A 156 8.39 -5.53 0.14
N ALA A 157 8.52 -4.37 -0.52
CA ALA A 157 9.39 -3.28 -0.08
C ALA A 157 8.97 -2.69 1.29
N GLY A 158 7.66 -2.77 1.63
CA GLY A 158 7.08 -2.25 2.86
C GLY A 158 7.10 -0.71 3.01
N LYS A 159 7.57 -0.02 1.99
CA LYS A 159 7.56 1.45 1.81
C LYS A 159 7.46 1.73 0.32
N CYS A 160 6.83 2.85 -0.05
CA CYS A 160 6.87 3.28 -1.44
C CYS A 160 8.29 3.66 -1.87
N ALA A 161 8.50 3.74 -3.21
CA ALA A 161 9.80 4.01 -3.82
C ALA A 161 10.50 5.24 -3.21
N ARG A 162 11.82 5.14 -3.12
CA ARG A 162 12.72 6.13 -2.53
C ARG A 162 13.87 6.44 -3.48
N ARG A 163 14.56 7.55 -3.22
CA ARG A 163 15.84 7.83 -3.89
C ARG A 163 16.95 7.05 -3.21
N ILE A 164 17.44 5.99 -3.87
CA ILE A 164 18.51 5.09 -3.42
C ILE A 164 19.59 5.12 -4.48
N ASP A 165 20.83 5.44 -4.10
CA ASP A 165 22.00 5.53 -5.01
C ASP A 165 21.72 6.37 -6.27
N GLY A 166 21.04 7.50 -6.09
CA GLY A 166 20.70 8.44 -7.16
C GLY A 166 19.51 8.05 -8.03
N LYS A 167 18.96 6.83 -7.90
CA LYS A 167 17.82 6.31 -8.65
C LYS A 167 16.56 6.27 -7.79
N ILE A 168 15.40 6.46 -8.43
CA ILE A 168 14.10 6.23 -7.79
C ILE A 168 13.74 4.77 -7.98
N GLN A 169 13.63 4.05 -6.90
CA GLN A 169 13.35 2.61 -6.90
C GLN A 169 12.74 2.16 -5.58
N ASP A 170 12.11 1.00 -5.60
CA ASP A 170 11.69 0.35 -4.36
C ASP A 170 12.90 0.03 -3.49
N PRO A 171 12.79 0.16 -2.16
CA PRO A 171 13.72 -0.49 -1.24
C PRO A 171 13.83 -1.99 -1.49
N ALA A 172 14.86 -2.63 -0.91
CA ALA A 172 15.02 -4.07 -1.00
C ALA A 172 13.76 -4.81 -0.54
N TRP A 173 13.30 -5.75 -1.35
CA TRP A 173 12.12 -6.55 -1.05
C TRP A 173 12.42 -7.53 0.08
N LYS A 174 11.47 -7.67 1.01
CA LYS A 174 11.56 -8.57 2.15
C LYS A 174 11.12 -9.98 1.75
N LYS A 175 11.73 -10.98 2.35
CA LYS A 175 11.51 -12.39 2.03
C LYS A 175 10.13 -12.95 2.46
N THR A 176 9.39 -12.26 3.33
CA THR A 176 8.18 -12.80 3.98
C THR A 176 7.17 -13.33 2.97
N PHE A 177 6.91 -12.61 1.87
CA PHE A 177 5.94 -13.06 0.86
C PHE A 177 6.39 -14.34 0.16
N ILE A 178 7.69 -14.53 -0.10
CA ILE A 178 8.24 -15.78 -0.65
C ILE A 178 8.03 -16.93 0.34
N THR A 179 8.53 -16.75 1.57
CA THR A 179 8.47 -17.80 2.62
C THR A 179 7.04 -18.25 2.84
N LYS A 180 6.11 -17.30 3.01
CA LYS A 180 4.70 -17.60 3.25
C LYS A 180 3.99 -18.21 2.04
N SER A 181 4.32 -17.77 0.82
CA SER A 181 3.75 -18.38 -0.39
C SER A 181 4.16 -19.84 -0.54
N VAL A 182 5.41 -20.19 -0.22
CA VAL A 182 5.88 -21.58 -0.23
C VAL A 182 5.21 -22.40 0.87
N GLU A 183 5.17 -21.90 2.12
CA GLU A 183 4.56 -22.57 3.27
C GLU A 183 3.07 -22.89 3.03
N HIS A 184 2.33 -21.95 2.40
CA HIS A 184 0.89 -22.09 2.16
C HIS A 184 0.55 -22.49 0.71
N ARG A 185 1.54 -22.91 -0.10
CA ARG A 185 1.39 -23.37 -1.48
C ARG A 185 0.61 -22.41 -2.37
N ARG A 186 0.89 -21.11 -2.26
CA ARG A 186 0.27 -20.04 -3.04
C ARG A 186 1.21 -19.60 -4.15
N ASP A 187 0.75 -19.67 -5.40
CA ASP A 187 1.50 -19.08 -6.52
C ASP A 187 1.62 -17.57 -6.33
N ILE A 188 2.70 -16.99 -6.88
CA ILE A 188 2.92 -15.54 -6.78
C ILE A 188 2.55 -14.90 -8.11
N VAL A 189 1.57 -13.98 -8.08
CA VAL A 189 1.20 -13.13 -9.21
C VAL A 189 2.02 -11.83 -9.13
N PRO A 190 2.96 -11.63 -10.06
CA PRO A 190 3.74 -10.40 -10.11
C PRO A 190 2.93 -9.26 -10.75
N MET A 191 3.02 -8.06 -10.19
CA MET A 191 2.39 -6.87 -10.75
C MET A 191 3.39 -5.70 -10.76
N HIS A 192 3.47 -5.02 -11.89
CA HIS A 192 4.22 -3.77 -12.01
C HIS A 192 3.26 -2.59 -12.20
N PHE A 193 3.35 -1.63 -11.30
CA PHE A 193 2.67 -0.35 -11.41
C PHE A 193 3.67 0.70 -11.91
N TYR A 194 3.37 1.32 -13.06
CA TYR A 194 4.22 2.37 -13.62
C TYR A 194 3.82 3.73 -13.05
N GLY A 195 4.75 4.35 -12.34
CA GLY A 195 4.51 5.65 -11.75
C GLY A 195 5.72 6.18 -10.98
N ARG A 196 5.66 7.47 -10.66
CA ARG A 196 6.67 8.13 -9.85
C ARG A 196 6.05 9.35 -9.18
N ASN A 197 6.34 9.54 -7.90
CA ASN A 197 6.03 10.75 -7.17
C ASN A 197 6.83 11.95 -7.69
N SER A 198 6.46 13.15 -7.29
CA SER A 198 7.17 14.36 -7.68
C SER A 198 8.55 14.45 -6.99
N TRP A 199 9.43 15.30 -7.53
CA TRP A 199 10.72 15.59 -6.90
C TRP A 199 10.56 16.13 -5.46
N ARG A 200 9.44 16.83 -5.16
CA ARG A 200 9.14 17.37 -3.84
C ARG A 200 9.00 16.27 -2.78
N PHE A 201 8.32 15.17 -3.14
CA PHE A 201 8.19 14.02 -2.27
C PHE A 201 9.56 13.46 -1.87
N TYR A 202 10.44 13.23 -2.83
CA TYR A 202 11.78 12.69 -2.59
C TYR A 202 12.71 13.68 -1.88
N PHE A 203 12.53 14.98 -2.10
CA PHE A 203 13.24 16.02 -1.37
C PHE A 203 12.88 16.01 0.12
N TRP A 204 11.58 15.99 0.44
CA TRP A 204 11.14 15.99 1.84
C TRP A 204 11.43 14.66 2.54
N ASP A 205 11.44 13.54 1.83
CA ASP A 205 11.91 12.27 2.35
C ASP A 205 13.38 12.35 2.75
N TRP A 206 14.22 12.88 1.87
CA TRP A 206 15.64 13.12 2.15
C TRP A 206 15.84 14.08 3.34
N VAL A 207 15.11 15.20 3.41
CA VAL A 207 15.15 16.11 4.56
C VAL A 207 14.81 15.38 5.85
N GLY A 208 13.75 14.57 5.84
CA GLY A 208 13.34 13.77 6.99
C GLY A 208 14.40 12.77 7.45
N ASP A 209 15.14 12.18 6.52
CA ASP A 209 16.23 11.25 6.84
C ASP A 209 17.45 11.97 7.40
N VAL A 210 17.90 13.06 6.76
CA VAL A 210 19.07 13.85 7.20
C VAL A 210 18.83 14.48 8.58
N THR A 211 17.63 15.00 8.83
CA THR A 211 17.27 15.60 10.12
C THR A 211 16.91 14.58 11.19
N GLY A 212 16.77 13.31 10.83
CA GLY A 212 16.32 12.25 11.72
C GLY A 212 14.83 12.31 12.09
N VAL A 213 14.06 13.23 11.52
CA VAL A 213 12.61 13.36 11.76
C VAL A 213 11.86 12.10 11.33
N ASN A 214 12.28 11.45 10.25
CA ASN A 214 11.68 10.20 9.76
C ASN A 214 11.74 9.04 10.78
N LYS A 215 12.61 9.10 11.79
CA LYS A 215 12.66 8.10 12.86
C LYS A 215 11.45 8.18 13.80
N LYS A 216 10.89 9.37 13.99
CA LYS A 216 9.74 9.62 14.88
C LYS A 216 8.44 9.83 14.10
N PHE A 217 8.53 10.55 13.01
CA PHE A 217 7.40 10.87 12.14
C PHE A 217 7.88 10.81 10.68
N PRO A 218 7.39 9.84 9.88
CA PRO A 218 7.78 9.70 8.48
C PRO A 218 7.23 10.89 7.67
N LEU A 219 8.03 11.95 7.55
CA LEU A 219 7.65 13.22 6.92
C LEU A 219 7.09 13.02 5.51
N ALA A 220 7.69 12.11 4.75
CA ALA A 220 7.25 11.78 3.40
C ALA A 220 5.79 11.25 3.36
N MET A 221 5.31 10.56 4.41
CA MET A 221 3.93 10.07 4.44
C MET A 221 2.90 11.21 4.45
N ALA A 222 3.22 12.34 5.07
CA ALA A 222 2.34 13.51 5.02
C ALA A 222 2.20 14.09 3.61
N PHE A 223 3.23 13.91 2.77
CA PHE A 223 3.20 14.35 1.38
C PHE A 223 2.50 13.39 0.43
N LEU A 224 2.24 12.13 0.82
CA LEU A 224 1.56 11.18 -0.06
C LEU A 224 0.15 11.63 -0.46
N VAL A 225 -0.59 12.22 0.46
CA VAL A 225 -1.93 12.74 0.16
C VAL A 225 -1.85 13.93 -0.81
N ASP A 226 -0.88 14.83 -0.63
CA ASP A 226 -0.61 15.93 -1.58
C ASP A 226 -0.20 15.41 -2.96
N GLU A 227 0.63 14.37 -3.03
CA GLU A 227 0.99 13.71 -4.29
C GLU A 227 -0.24 13.10 -4.99
N MET A 228 -1.13 12.42 -4.25
CA MET A 228 -2.38 11.89 -4.78
C MET A 228 -3.28 13.01 -5.30
N TYR A 229 -3.44 14.08 -4.54
CA TYR A 229 -4.24 15.24 -4.94
C TYR A 229 -3.69 15.90 -6.22
N ARG A 230 -2.37 16.07 -6.33
CA ARG A 230 -1.72 16.67 -7.50
C ARG A 230 -1.72 15.77 -8.74
N ALA A 231 -1.86 14.48 -8.51
CA ALA A 231 -1.91 13.48 -9.58
C ALA A 231 -3.32 13.21 -10.11
N LYS A 232 -4.30 14.07 -9.77
CA LYS A 232 -5.66 13.98 -10.33
C LYS A 232 -5.64 14.02 -11.86
N GLY A 233 -6.51 13.20 -12.47
CA GLY A 233 -6.66 13.09 -13.93
C GLY A 233 -5.53 12.32 -14.63
N LYS A 234 -4.59 11.73 -13.90
CA LYS A 234 -3.50 10.94 -14.49
C LYS A 234 -3.97 9.57 -14.95
N THR A 235 -3.32 9.09 -15.99
CA THR A 235 -3.43 7.70 -16.44
C THR A 235 -2.17 6.94 -16.02
N TYR A 236 -2.36 5.77 -15.42
CA TYR A 236 -1.28 4.87 -15.02
C TYR A 236 -1.36 3.56 -15.79
N ARG A 237 -0.21 3.04 -16.19
CA ARG A 237 -0.07 1.70 -16.76
C ARG A 237 0.18 0.71 -15.62
N VAL A 238 -0.50 -0.43 -15.69
CA VAL A 238 -0.34 -1.55 -14.75
C VAL A 238 -0.15 -2.81 -15.58
N VAL A 239 0.88 -3.59 -15.27
CA VAL A 239 1.13 -4.86 -15.95
C VAL A 239 1.09 -6.00 -14.94
N ILE A 240 0.28 -7.00 -15.22
CA ILE A 240 0.15 -8.21 -14.41
C ILE A 240 0.82 -9.35 -15.16
N GLY A 241 1.90 -9.87 -14.60
CA GLY A 241 2.65 -10.96 -15.19
C GLY A 241 1.98 -12.31 -14.94
N LYS A 242 2.47 -13.34 -15.63
CA LYS A 242 2.01 -14.72 -15.41
C LYS A 242 2.31 -15.18 -13.99
N PRO A 243 1.41 -15.95 -13.37
CA PRO A 243 1.64 -16.52 -12.05
C PRO A 243 2.91 -17.39 -12.05
N ILE A 244 3.71 -17.22 -11.01
CA ILE A 244 4.92 -18.00 -10.79
C ILE A 244 4.56 -19.09 -9.77
N PRO A 245 4.67 -20.38 -10.14
CA PRO A 245 4.36 -21.49 -9.22
C PRO A 245 5.19 -21.40 -7.94
N TRP A 246 4.61 -21.65 -6.79
CA TRP A 246 5.30 -21.61 -5.50
C TRP A 246 6.50 -22.57 -5.44
N GLN A 247 6.47 -23.69 -6.19
CA GLN A 247 7.56 -24.68 -6.29
C GLN A 247 8.83 -24.09 -6.95
N THR A 248 8.70 -22.97 -7.67
CA THR A 248 9.85 -22.27 -8.26
C THR A 248 10.81 -21.75 -7.19
N PHE A 249 10.31 -21.46 -5.99
CA PHE A 249 11.06 -20.90 -4.88
C PHE A 249 11.63 -22.01 -4.00
N ASP A 250 12.53 -22.79 -4.56
CA ASP A 250 13.18 -23.94 -3.94
C ASP A 250 14.47 -23.55 -3.15
N ASP A 251 15.18 -24.56 -2.67
CA ASP A 251 16.40 -24.39 -1.87
C ASP A 251 17.64 -23.97 -2.67
N SER A 252 17.52 -23.76 -4.00
CA SER A 252 18.63 -23.30 -4.85
C SER A 252 19.09 -21.88 -4.52
N LYS A 253 18.21 -21.09 -3.89
CA LYS A 253 18.47 -19.74 -3.38
C LYS A 253 17.87 -19.54 -2.02
N LYS A 254 18.49 -18.68 -1.22
CA LYS A 254 17.87 -18.22 0.04
C LYS A 254 16.61 -17.41 -0.25
N PRO A 255 15.58 -17.42 0.64
CA PRO A 255 14.35 -16.65 0.44
C PRO A 255 14.55 -15.15 0.18
N ILE A 256 15.63 -14.56 0.69
CA ILE A 256 15.95 -13.16 0.42
C ILE A 256 16.50 -12.94 -1.00
N GLU A 257 17.21 -13.91 -1.55
CA GLU A 257 17.72 -13.88 -2.91
C GLU A 257 16.58 -14.08 -3.91
N TRP A 258 15.61 -14.95 -3.57
CA TRP A 258 14.36 -15.08 -4.31
C TRP A 258 13.54 -13.78 -4.30
N ALA A 259 13.50 -13.08 -3.17
CA ALA A 259 12.81 -11.78 -3.08
C ALA A 259 13.48 -10.71 -3.96
N ALA A 260 14.81 -10.70 -4.03
CA ALA A 260 15.57 -9.82 -4.93
C ALA A 260 15.29 -10.19 -6.41
N TRP A 261 15.32 -11.47 -6.75
CA TRP A 261 14.98 -11.95 -8.08
C TRP A 261 13.56 -11.56 -8.50
N MET A 262 12.58 -11.70 -7.59
CA MET A 262 11.21 -11.27 -7.85
C MET A 262 11.09 -9.77 -8.08
N LYS A 263 11.83 -8.95 -7.33
CA LYS A 263 11.89 -7.51 -7.57
C LYS A 263 12.37 -7.21 -8.98
N ASP A 264 13.50 -7.80 -9.37
CA ASP A 264 14.08 -7.62 -10.71
C ASP A 264 13.14 -8.14 -11.82
N TYR A 265 12.39 -9.21 -11.56
CA TYR A 265 11.41 -9.75 -12.48
C TYR A 265 10.24 -8.75 -12.67
N VAL A 266 9.68 -8.23 -11.59
CA VAL A 266 8.59 -7.24 -11.63
C VAL A 266 9.04 -5.95 -12.32
N GLU A 267 10.27 -5.49 -12.09
CA GLU A 267 10.81 -4.28 -12.74
C GLU A 267 10.97 -4.42 -14.27
N LYS A 268 10.93 -5.65 -14.81
CA LYS A 268 11.06 -5.94 -16.25
C LYS A 268 9.71 -6.18 -16.95
N LEU A 269 8.61 -6.24 -16.20
CA LEU A 269 7.26 -6.31 -16.76
C LEU A 269 6.91 -4.98 -17.44
#